data_6cc6344d86bc3731c8d304d490c119ab
#
_entry.id   6cc6344d86bc3731c8d304d490c119ab
#
_cell.length_a   1.000
_cell.length_b   1.000
_cell.length_c   1.000
_cell.angle_alpha   90.00
_cell.angle_beta   90.00
_cell.angle_gamma   90.00
#
_symmetry.space_group_name_H-M   'P 1'
#
loop_
_entity.id
_entity.type
_entity.pdbx_description
1 polymer ?
#
loop_
_entity_poly.entity_id
_entity_poly.type
_entity_poly.pdbx_seq_one_letter_code
_entity_poly.pdbx_strand_id
1 'polypeptide(L)'
;MPTRSRLLAVTLLTGLALQAAAATELLNVSYDVMRDFYRELNPAFIKAEKAKTGADVTVRQSHGGSGKQARAVIDGLDADVITMNMPPDIDALHDHGNLIPENWATRLPDNSLPFTSLQVIIVRRGNPKGIQDWNDLVKPGVQVILPNPKITGNGRYSYLAAWGYALKQPGGNEQTAREFVGALLHNVPVLDGGGRAATTTFMQRQIGDALLTFENEAEMIAREFGRGQFDVIYPSLSIRAEPPVAVVDKVVDKKGTRKLAEDYLKFLWTPEAQEIAAHNFLRPQDPTVFKKYAAQFPAVKLFTVDEVFGGWRKAQQVHFADGGVFDQLYAHK
;
A
#
# COMPACT_ATOMS: atom_id res chain seq x y z
N MET A 1 -22.06 -37.45 -82.95
CA MET A 1 -20.88 -37.32 -82.02
C MET A 1 -21.37 -36.47 -80.87
N PRO A 2 -21.43 -37.00 -79.62
CA PRO A 2 -21.90 -36.23 -78.47
C PRO A 2 -20.76 -35.59 -77.73
N THR A 3 -20.91 -34.30 -77.49
CA THR A 3 -20.03 -33.42 -76.67
C THR A 3 -20.28 -33.72 -75.22
N ARG A 4 -19.18 -34.09 -74.50
CA ARG A 4 -19.18 -34.29 -73.05
C ARG A 4 -18.94 -32.97 -72.35
N SER A 5 -19.94 -32.45 -71.63
CA SER A 5 -19.80 -31.36 -70.67
C SER A 5 -19.17 -31.90 -69.38
N ARG A 6 -18.01 -31.37 -68.98
CA ARG A 6 -17.41 -31.62 -67.67
C ARG A 6 -17.92 -30.56 -66.68
N LEU A 7 -18.73 -30.96 -65.69
CA LEU A 7 -18.99 -30.16 -64.51
C LEU A 7 -17.78 -30.11 -63.61
N LEU A 8 -17.21 -28.91 -63.41
CA LEU A 8 -16.23 -28.65 -62.33
C LEU A 8 -17.05 -28.37 -61.04
N ALA A 9 -16.91 -29.27 -60.08
CA ALA A 9 -17.36 -29.00 -58.70
C ALA A 9 -16.31 -28.15 -57.98
N VAL A 10 -16.65 -26.87 -57.70
CA VAL A 10 -15.84 -25.99 -56.87
C VAL A 10 -16.26 -26.21 -55.42
N THR A 11 -15.40 -26.91 -54.66
CA THR A 11 -15.61 -27.06 -53.22
C THR A 11 -15.10 -25.82 -52.53
N LEU A 12 -16.02 -24.97 -52.07
CA LEU A 12 -15.69 -23.85 -51.16
C LEU A 12 -15.35 -24.40 -49.80
N LEU A 13 -14.05 -24.42 -49.46
CA LEU A 13 -13.59 -24.56 -48.07
C LEU A 13 -13.82 -23.22 -47.37
N THR A 14 -14.84 -23.09 -46.58
CA THR A 14 -15.00 -22.02 -45.60
C THR A 14 -14.07 -22.30 -44.43
N GLY A 15 -12.87 -21.73 -44.48
CA GLY A 15 -11.95 -21.70 -43.34
C GLY A 15 -12.54 -20.80 -42.24
N LEU A 16 -13.07 -21.40 -41.16
CA LEU A 16 -13.28 -20.68 -39.93
C LEU A 16 -11.91 -20.26 -39.40
N ALA A 17 -11.50 -19.02 -39.64
CA ALA A 17 -10.42 -18.41 -38.91
C ALA A 17 -10.92 -18.23 -37.45
N LEU A 18 -10.45 -19.11 -36.53
CA LEU A 18 -10.51 -18.80 -35.12
C LEU A 18 -9.64 -17.53 -34.92
N GLN A 19 -10.28 -16.38 -34.89
CA GLN A 19 -9.62 -15.19 -34.34
C GLN A 19 -9.33 -15.49 -32.87
N ALA A 20 -8.08 -15.75 -32.53
CA ALA A 20 -7.64 -15.72 -31.16
C ALA A 20 -8.00 -14.34 -30.60
N ALA A 21 -8.99 -14.28 -29.71
CA ALA A 21 -9.33 -13.04 -29.03
C ALA A 21 -8.07 -12.57 -28.31
N ALA A 22 -7.64 -11.33 -28.61
CA ALA A 22 -6.50 -10.75 -27.89
C ALA A 22 -6.81 -10.77 -26.39
N ALA A 23 -5.80 -11.15 -25.58
CA ALA A 23 -5.95 -11.16 -24.13
C ALA A 23 -6.40 -9.77 -23.64
N THR A 24 -7.42 -9.74 -22.79
CA THR A 24 -7.86 -8.48 -22.17
C THR A 24 -6.79 -8.02 -21.17
N GLU A 25 -6.29 -6.81 -21.37
CA GLU A 25 -5.26 -6.24 -20.51
C GLU A 25 -5.85 -5.34 -19.43
N LEU A 26 -5.43 -5.56 -18.20
CA LEU A 26 -5.74 -4.75 -17.03
C LEU A 26 -4.45 -4.09 -16.50
N LEU A 27 -4.50 -2.79 -16.21
CA LEU A 27 -3.41 -2.06 -15.56
C LEU A 27 -3.76 -1.81 -14.10
N ASN A 28 -2.98 -2.40 -13.19
CA ASN A 28 -3.00 -2.09 -11.76
C ASN A 28 -1.88 -1.10 -11.43
N VAL A 29 -2.24 0.05 -10.91
CA VAL A 29 -1.31 1.08 -10.43
C VAL A 29 -1.25 1.04 -8.91
N SER A 30 -0.07 0.83 -8.34
CA SER A 30 0.07 0.67 -6.89
C SER A 30 1.27 1.39 -6.29
N TYR A 31 1.26 1.57 -4.98
CA TYR A 31 2.43 2.05 -4.28
C TYR A 31 3.52 0.96 -4.19
N ASP A 32 4.78 1.39 -4.06
CA ASP A 32 5.99 0.59 -4.34
C ASP A 32 6.09 -0.70 -3.52
N VAL A 33 5.67 -0.65 -2.27
CA VAL A 33 5.75 -1.77 -1.32
C VAL A 33 4.92 -2.99 -1.76
N MET A 34 3.90 -2.77 -2.60
CA MET A 34 3.01 -3.84 -3.07
C MET A 34 3.57 -4.67 -4.23
N ARG A 35 4.75 -4.36 -4.73
CA ARG A 35 5.37 -5.04 -5.88
C ARG A 35 5.43 -6.56 -5.72
N ASP A 36 5.95 -7.02 -4.59
CA ASP A 36 6.13 -8.46 -4.33
C ASP A 36 4.80 -9.17 -4.14
N PHE A 37 3.88 -8.55 -3.42
CA PHE A 37 2.51 -9.06 -3.26
C PHE A 37 1.82 -9.27 -4.61
N TYR A 38 1.83 -8.28 -5.50
CA TYR A 38 1.18 -8.39 -6.79
C TYR A 38 1.91 -9.33 -7.76
N ARG A 39 3.22 -9.52 -7.61
CA ARG A 39 3.97 -10.52 -8.38
C ARG A 39 3.46 -11.94 -8.07
N GLU A 40 3.02 -12.21 -6.85
CA GLU A 40 2.44 -13.48 -6.44
C GLU A 40 0.93 -13.54 -6.75
N LEU A 41 0.19 -12.46 -6.52
CA LEU A 41 -1.26 -12.39 -6.69
C LEU A 41 -1.69 -12.53 -8.15
N ASN A 42 -1.02 -11.82 -9.07
CA ASN A 42 -1.46 -11.75 -10.46
C ASN A 42 -1.53 -13.12 -11.16
N PRO A 43 -0.54 -14.02 -11.03
CA PRO A 43 -0.65 -15.37 -11.60
C PRO A 43 -1.83 -16.17 -11.02
N ALA A 44 -2.11 -16.02 -9.70
CA ALA A 44 -3.23 -16.68 -9.04
C ALA A 44 -4.57 -16.17 -9.60
N PHE A 45 -4.73 -14.86 -9.70
CA PHE A 45 -5.92 -14.24 -10.30
C PHE A 45 -6.12 -14.67 -11.76
N ILE A 46 -5.08 -14.59 -12.59
CA ILE A 46 -5.15 -14.96 -14.03
C ILE A 46 -5.60 -16.42 -14.17
N LYS A 47 -5.07 -17.32 -13.35
CA LYS A 47 -5.47 -18.72 -13.33
C LYS A 47 -6.95 -18.89 -12.93
N ALA A 48 -7.37 -18.22 -11.87
CA ALA A 48 -8.76 -18.26 -11.38
C ALA A 48 -9.74 -17.69 -12.43
N GLU A 49 -9.41 -16.54 -13.02
CA GLU A 49 -10.26 -15.91 -14.05
C GLU A 49 -10.35 -16.76 -15.32
N LYS A 50 -9.25 -17.36 -15.77
CA LYS A 50 -9.24 -18.32 -16.88
C LYS A 50 -10.13 -19.54 -16.61
N ALA A 51 -10.06 -20.09 -15.39
CA ALA A 51 -10.90 -21.22 -15.00
C ALA A 51 -12.40 -20.85 -14.95
N LYS A 52 -12.71 -19.61 -14.52
CA LYS A 52 -14.07 -19.10 -14.39
C LYS A 52 -14.71 -18.71 -15.72
N THR A 53 -13.96 -18.07 -16.61
CA THR A 53 -14.50 -17.41 -17.81
C THR A 53 -14.01 -18.01 -19.12
N GLY A 54 -12.93 -18.78 -19.11
CA GLY A 54 -12.22 -19.24 -20.29
C GLY A 54 -11.40 -18.16 -21.00
N ALA A 55 -11.46 -16.90 -20.55
CA ALA A 55 -10.77 -15.79 -21.18
C ALA A 55 -9.29 -15.74 -20.83
N ASP A 56 -8.46 -15.33 -21.79
CA ASP A 56 -7.07 -14.98 -21.52
C ASP A 56 -6.99 -13.51 -21.08
N VAL A 57 -6.38 -13.30 -19.91
CA VAL A 57 -6.18 -11.97 -19.33
C VAL A 57 -4.71 -11.74 -19.00
N THR A 58 -4.28 -10.49 -19.07
CA THR A 58 -2.98 -10.05 -18.60
C THR A 58 -3.16 -8.92 -17.59
N VAL A 59 -2.32 -8.91 -16.55
CA VAL A 59 -2.32 -7.85 -15.54
C VAL A 59 -0.96 -7.17 -15.55
N ARG A 60 -0.94 -5.93 -16.05
CA ARG A 60 0.25 -5.07 -16.00
C ARG A 60 0.30 -4.32 -14.68
N GLN A 61 1.52 -3.94 -14.29
CA GLN A 61 1.78 -3.25 -13.04
C GLN A 61 2.54 -1.97 -13.27
N SER A 62 2.14 -0.91 -12.54
CA SER A 62 2.94 0.29 -12.36
C SER A 62 3.13 0.53 -10.86
N HIS A 63 4.37 0.63 -10.40
CA HIS A 63 4.71 0.81 -8.99
C HIS A 63 5.51 2.09 -8.78
N GLY A 64 5.23 2.81 -7.70
CA GLY A 64 5.94 4.03 -7.33
C GLY A 64 5.46 4.63 -6.02
N GLY A 65 5.91 5.81 -5.67
CA GLY A 65 5.37 6.52 -4.51
C GLY A 65 3.87 6.77 -4.67
N SER A 66 3.07 6.47 -3.62
CA SER A 66 1.60 6.45 -3.67
C SER A 66 1.00 7.73 -4.28
N GLY A 67 1.33 8.90 -3.74
CA GLY A 67 0.84 10.18 -4.28
C GLY A 67 1.33 10.48 -5.71
N LYS A 68 2.54 9.98 -6.11
CA LYS A 68 3.02 10.11 -7.50
C LYS A 68 2.20 9.23 -8.44
N GLN A 69 1.82 8.03 -8.02
CA GLN A 69 0.98 7.12 -8.80
C GLN A 69 -0.44 7.68 -8.94
N ALA A 70 -1.02 8.19 -7.85
CA ALA A 70 -2.32 8.88 -7.91
C ALA A 70 -2.28 10.05 -8.91
N ARG A 71 -1.23 10.87 -8.85
CA ARG A 71 -1.05 11.99 -9.79
C ARG A 71 -0.91 11.51 -11.23
N ALA A 72 -0.13 10.45 -11.50
CA ALA A 72 0.02 9.92 -12.85
C ALA A 72 -1.33 9.47 -13.45
N VAL A 73 -2.22 8.87 -12.63
CA VAL A 73 -3.56 8.48 -13.07
C VAL A 73 -4.42 9.72 -13.34
N ILE A 74 -4.36 10.75 -12.51
CA ILE A 74 -5.06 12.03 -12.74
C ILE A 74 -4.57 12.69 -14.03
N ASP A 75 -3.28 12.62 -14.31
CA ASP A 75 -2.65 13.19 -15.50
C ASP A 75 -2.80 12.31 -16.77
N GLY A 76 -3.55 11.20 -16.70
CA GLY A 76 -3.97 10.42 -17.86
C GLY A 76 -3.34 9.03 -18.01
N LEU A 77 -2.69 8.48 -16.99
CA LEU A 77 -2.32 7.05 -17.00
C LEU A 77 -3.60 6.21 -16.91
N ASP A 78 -3.89 5.45 -17.96
CA ASP A 78 -5.12 4.64 -18.11
C ASP A 78 -5.12 3.40 -17.17
N ALA A 79 -5.10 3.63 -15.85
CA ALA A 79 -5.18 2.60 -14.83
C ALA A 79 -6.59 2.06 -14.69
N ASP A 80 -6.78 0.74 -14.73
CA ASP A 80 -8.06 0.11 -14.49
C ASP A 80 -8.39 0.03 -13.00
N VAL A 81 -7.38 -0.27 -12.19
CA VAL A 81 -7.49 -0.36 -10.72
C VAL A 81 -6.28 0.28 -10.06
N ILE A 82 -6.49 0.73 -8.84
CA ILE A 82 -5.44 1.35 -8.01
C ILE A 82 -5.38 0.72 -6.63
N THR A 83 -4.16 0.67 -6.08
CA THR A 83 -3.88 0.31 -4.69
C THR A 83 -2.98 1.38 -4.10
N MET A 84 -3.51 2.17 -3.20
CA MET A 84 -2.77 3.30 -2.63
C MET A 84 -2.39 3.05 -1.18
N ASN A 85 -1.44 3.82 -0.69
CA ASN A 85 -0.94 3.68 0.67
C ASN A 85 -1.96 4.17 1.72
N MET A 86 -2.80 5.13 1.32
CA MET A 86 -3.77 5.78 2.21
C MET A 86 -4.96 6.36 1.42
N PRO A 87 -6.14 6.49 2.05
CA PRO A 87 -7.35 7.03 1.42
C PRO A 87 -7.19 8.36 0.69
N PRO A 88 -6.47 9.38 1.20
CA PRO A 88 -6.32 10.65 0.47
C PRO A 88 -5.73 10.56 -0.93
N ASP A 89 -4.92 9.54 -1.19
CA ASP A 89 -4.36 9.34 -2.54
C ASP A 89 -5.43 8.85 -3.53
N ILE A 90 -6.46 8.13 -3.05
CA ILE A 90 -7.64 7.75 -3.85
C ILE A 90 -8.63 8.91 -3.93
N ASP A 91 -8.89 9.61 -2.82
CA ASP A 91 -9.75 10.80 -2.80
C ASP A 91 -9.31 11.83 -3.85
N ALA A 92 -8.01 11.99 -4.06
CA ALA A 92 -7.46 12.90 -5.06
C ALA A 92 -7.93 12.57 -6.50
N LEU A 93 -8.20 11.29 -6.83
CA LEU A 93 -8.75 10.92 -8.13
C LEU A 93 -10.20 11.38 -8.30
N HIS A 94 -10.96 11.46 -7.21
CA HIS A 94 -12.28 12.08 -7.19
C HIS A 94 -12.16 13.61 -7.28
N ASP A 95 -11.44 14.22 -6.32
CA ASP A 95 -11.40 15.67 -6.10
C ASP A 95 -10.78 16.43 -7.28
N HIS A 96 -9.76 15.87 -7.94
CA HIS A 96 -9.00 16.55 -9.00
C HIS A 96 -9.18 15.95 -10.38
N GLY A 97 -9.55 14.67 -10.48
CA GLY A 97 -9.71 13.95 -11.75
C GLY A 97 -11.15 13.64 -12.11
N ASN A 98 -12.05 13.65 -11.13
CA ASN A 98 -13.43 13.13 -11.28
C ASN A 98 -13.42 11.75 -11.98
N LEU A 99 -12.42 10.90 -11.65
CA LEU A 99 -12.19 9.60 -12.27
C LEU A 99 -12.95 8.47 -11.57
N ILE A 100 -13.28 8.66 -10.31
CA ILE A 100 -14.00 7.73 -9.44
C ILE A 100 -15.11 8.46 -8.68
N PRO A 101 -16.16 7.78 -8.19
CA PRO A 101 -17.20 8.41 -7.39
C PRO A 101 -16.71 8.69 -5.96
N GLU A 102 -17.33 9.64 -5.26
CA GLU A 102 -17.02 10.00 -3.88
C GLU A 102 -17.14 8.81 -2.90
N ASN A 103 -18.12 7.93 -3.15
CA ASN A 103 -18.40 6.77 -2.31
C ASN A 103 -17.54 5.54 -2.64
N TRP A 104 -16.40 5.70 -3.29
CA TRP A 104 -15.52 4.61 -3.72
C TRP A 104 -15.20 3.62 -2.60
N ALA A 105 -14.98 4.11 -1.37
CA ALA A 105 -14.58 3.30 -0.23
C ALA A 105 -15.63 2.24 0.17
N THR A 106 -16.92 2.52 -0.02
CA THR A 106 -18.01 1.61 0.39
C THR A 106 -18.38 0.57 -0.66
N ARG A 107 -17.67 0.51 -1.78
CA ARG A 107 -18.02 -0.35 -2.92
C ARG A 107 -17.47 -1.78 -2.83
N LEU A 108 -16.46 -1.99 -1.97
CA LEU A 108 -15.84 -3.29 -1.71
C LEU A 108 -15.91 -3.60 -0.21
N PRO A 109 -15.74 -4.86 0.20
CA PRO A 109 -15.75 -5.21 1.62
C PRO A 109 -14.72 -4.42 2.44
N ASP A 110 -14.94 -4.34 3.75
CA ASP A 110 -14.03 -3.72 4.73
C ASP A 110 -13.63 -2.27 4.34
N ASN A 111 -14.55 -1.50 3.76
CA ASN A 111 -14.31 -0.15 3.22
C ASN A 111 -13.18 -0.13 2.17
N SER A 112 -13.16 -1.13 1.29
CA SER A 112 -12.15 -1.30 0.23
C SER A 112 -10.74 -1.54 0.76
N LEU A 113 -10.61 -2.14 1.95
CA LEU A 113 -9.37 -2.45 2.64
C LEU A 113 -9.14 -3.98 2.67
N PRO A 114 -8.48 -4.58 1.68
CA PRO A 114 -8.33 -6.03 1.61
C PRO A 114 -7.37 -6.61 2.66
N PHE A 115 -6.50 -5.80 3.20
CA PHE A 115 -5.52 -6.15 4.24
C PHE A 115 -5.10 -4.90 5.00
N THR A 116 -4.37 -5.11 6.09
CA THR A 116 -3.82 -4.02 6.90
C THR A 116 -2.33 -4.24 7.18
N SER A 117 -1.68 -3.24 7.72
CA SER A 117 -0.33 -3.32 8.28
C SER A 117 -0.28 -2.43 9.53
N LEU A 118 0.89 -2.27 10.11
CA LEU A 118 1.11 -1.34 11.22
C LEU A 118 2.52 -0.75 11.17
N GLN A 119 2.76 0.33 11.92
CA GLN A 119 4.11 0.87 12.09
C GLN A 119 4.89 0.05 13.10
N VAL A 120 6.12 -0.29 12.72
CA VAL A 120 7.13 -0.95 13.58
C VAL A 120 8.37 -0.09 13.66
N ILE A 121 9.24 -0.43 14.60
CA ILE A 121 10.55 0.20 14.77
C ILE A 121 11.61 -0.84 14.41
N ILE A 122 12.36 -0.61 13.35
CA ILE A 122 13.56 -1.40 13.05
C ILE A 122 14.74 -0.78 13.80
N VAL A 123 15.53 -1.60 14.46
CA VAL A 123 16.73 -1.15 15.18
C VAL A 123 17.96 -1.92 14.71
N ARG A 124 19.14 -1.41 14.96
CA ARG A 124 20.39 -2.10 14.68
C ARG A 124 20.43 -3.45 15.37
N ARG A 125 21.09 -4.42 14.75
CA ARG A 125 21.25 -5.78 15.30
C ARG A 125 21.72 -5.74 16.75
N GLY A 126 21.07 -6.50 17.62
CA GLY A 126 21.34 -6.56 19.05
C GLY A 126 20.89 -5.32 19.83
N ASN A 127 20.19 -4.40 19.17
CA ASN A 127 19.57 -3.22 19.79
C ASN A 127 20.49 -2.44 20.74
N PRO A 128 21.63 -1.92 20.28
CA PRO A 128 22.66 -1.31 21.14
C PRO A 128 22.17 -0.06 21.90
N LYS A 129 21.09 0.58 21.47
CA LYS A 129 20.47 1.72 22.16
C LYS A 129 19.35 1.31 23.13
N GLY A 130 19.02 0.02 23.23
CA GLY A 130 17.97 -0.49 24.11
C GLY A 130 16.58 0.08 23.81
N ILE A 131 16.27 0.31 22.52
CA ILE A 131 14.98 0.86 22.08
C ILE A 131 13.92 -0.23 22.17
N GLN A 132 12.88 0.00 22.99
CA GLN A 132 11.79 -0.94 23.20
C GLN A 132 10.43 -0.36 22.81
N ASP A 133 10.29 0.98 22.82
CA ASP A 133 9.03 1.66 22.52
C ASP A 133 9.29 3.09 22.03
N TRP A 134 8.24 3.81 21.68
CA TRP A 134 8.26 5.18 21.19
C TRP A 134 9.03 6.16 22.10
N ASN A 135 8.91 6.00 23.43
CA ASN A 135 9.61 6.86 24.40
C ASN A 135 11.15 6.78 24.27
N ASP A 136 11.67 5.67 23.77
CA ASP A 136 13.11 5.54 23.60
C ASP A 136 13.63 6.34 22.39
N LEU A 137 12.75 6.63 21.43
CA LEU A 137 13.09 7.36 20.21
C LEU A 137 13.37 8.86 20.45
N VAL A 138 12.88 9.40 21.57
CA VAL A 138 13.08 10.82 21.94
C VAL A 138 14.26 11.02 22.92
N LYS A 139 14.95 9.94 23.29
CA LYS A 139 16.13 10.04 24.18
C LYS A 139 17.29 10.76 23.50
N PRO A 140 18.08 11.53 24.24
CA PRO A 140 19.29 12.16 23.70
C PRO A 140 20.27 11.13 23.11
N GLY A 141 20.81 11.43 21.93
CA GLY A 141 21.79 10.58 21.25
C GLY A 141 21.20 9.37 20.52
N VAL A 142 19.88 9.27 20.41
CA VAL A 142 19.19 8.33 19.51
C VAL A 142 18.94 9.06 18.19
N GLN A 143 19.27 8.42 17.08
CA GLN A 143 18.96 8.92 15.74
C GLN A 143 17.87 8.08 15.08
N VAL A 144 16.82 8.74 14.61
CA VAL A 144 15.64 8.09 14.00
C VAL A 144 15.55 8.42 12.50
N ILE A 145 15.42 7.41 11.69
CA ILE A 145 15.16 7.55 10.25
C ILE A 145 13.67 7.36 10.00
N LEU A 146 13.06 8.27 9.28
CA LEU A 146 11.70 8.15 8.76
C LEU A 146 11.57 8.87 7.42
N PRO A 147 10.69 8.40 6.52
CA PRO A 147 10.39 9.13 5.29
C PRO A 147 9.71 10.46 5.60
N ASN A 148 9.87 11.44 4.72
CA ASN A 148 9.31 12.78 4.90
C ASN A 148 7.77 12.75 4.94
N PRO A 149 7.12 13.13 6.06
CA PRO A 149 5.67 13.12 6.22
C PRO A 149 4.94 14.07 5.25
N LYS A 150 5.64 15.09 4.75
CA LYS A 150 5.04 16.04 3.80
C LYS A 150 4.69 15.40 2.46
N ILE A 151 5.47 14.41 2.03
CA ILE A 151 5.39 13.86 0.67
C ILE A 151 5.22 12.34 0.60
N THR A 152 5.22 11.63 1.74
CA THR A 152 5.14 10.18 1.75
C THR A 152 4.07 9.66 2.71
N GLY A 153 3.33 8.64 2.30
CA GLY A 153 2.34 7.99 3.17
C GLY A 153 2.99 7.30 4.37
N ASN A 154 4.12 6.60 4.19
CA ASN A 154 4.85 5.98 5.29
C ASN A 154 5.27 7.02 6.34
N GLY A 155 5.81 8.16 5.91
CA GLY A 155 6.17 9.25 6.81
C GLY A 155 4.96 9.81 7.57
N ARG A 156 3.80 9.97 6.90
CA ARG A 156 2.55 10.39 7.56
C ARG A 156 2.11 9.40 8.62
N TYR A 157 2.11 8.10 8.30
CA TYR A 157 1.78 7.07 9.28
C TYR A 157 2.77 7.04 10.45
N SER A 158 4.08 7.16 10.20
CA SER A 158 5.09 7.21 11.27
C SER A 158 4.88 8.41 12.20
N TYR A 159 4.63 9.59 11.63
CA TYR A 159 4.32 10.81 12.37
C TYR A 159 3.02 10.67 13.19
N LEU A 160 1.93 10.21 12.58
CA LEU A 160 0.64 10.03 13.25
C LEU A 160 0.71 8.92 14.31
N ALA A 161 1.51 7.87 14.09
CA ALA A 161 1.74 6.83 15.09
C ALA A 161 2.38 7.39 16.36
N ALA A 162 3.43 8.21 16.21
CA ALA A 162 4.07 8.88 17.32
C ALA A 162 3.14 9.87 18.04
N TRP A 163 2.35 10.63 17.29
CA TRP A 163 1.36 11.57 17.84
C TRP A 163 0.29 10.84 18.64
N GLY A 164 -0.33 9.82 18.03
CA GLY A 164 -1.37 9.02 18.67
C GLY A 164 -0.86 8.25 19.89
N TYR A 165 0.38 7.78 19.87
CA TYR A 165 1.03 7.20 21.04
C TYR A 165 1.07 8.20 22.20
N ALA A 166 1.56 9.41 21.97
CA ALA A 166 1.66 10.43 22.99
C ALA A 166 0.29 10.88 23.54
N LEU A 167 -0.71 11.03 22.66
CA LEU A 167 -2.09 11.35 23.07
C LEU A 167 -2.69 10.30 24.01
N LYS A 168 -2.36 9.01 23.80
CA LYS A 168 -2.94 7.90 24.57
C LYS A 168 -2.15 7.54 25.83
N GLN A 169 -1.07 8.27 26.14
CA GLN A 169 -0.38 8.13 27.43
C GLN A 169 -1.19 8.76 28.59
N PRO A 170 -0.98 8.34 29.84
CA PRO A 170 -1.59 8.98 30.99
C PRO A 170 -1.31 10.50 30.99
N GLY A 171 -2.36 11.32 31.04
CA GLY A 171 -2.26 12.78 30.93
C GLY A 171 -2.01 13.32 29.52
N GLY A 172 -2.05 12.44 28.49
CA GLY A 172 -1.84 12.81 27.10
C GLY A 172 -2.87 13.80 26.57
N ASN A 173 -2.40 14.80 25.86
CA ASN A 173 -3.20 15.83 25.20
C ASN A 173 -2.44 16.38 23.97
N GLU A 174 -3.04 17.29 23.22
CA GLU A 174 -2.44 17.85 21.99
C GLU A 174 -1.08 18.55 22.25
N GLN A 175 -0.91 19.20 23.41
CA GLN A 175 0.34 19.85 23.75
C GLN A 175 1.45 18.83 24.03
N THR A 176 1.16 17.80 24.82
CA THR A 176 2.14 16.72 25.10
C THR A 176 2.49 15.93 23.84
N ALA A 177 1.53 15.70 22.94
CA ALA A 177 1.78 15.06 21.67
C ALA A 177 2.68 15.93 20.75
N ARG A 178 2.43 17.24 20.75
CA ARG A 178 3.25 18.21 20.00
C ARG A 178 4.71 18.22 20.50
N GLU A 179 4.90 18.26 21.83
CA GLU A 179 6.23 18.22 22.44
C GLU A 179 6.95 16.90 22.14
N PHE A 180 6.26 15.78 22.26
CA PHE A 180 6.79 14.46 21.99
C PHE A 180 7.25 14.30 20.52
N VAL A 181 6.39 14.69 19.58
CA VAL A 181 6.73 14.59 18.14
C VAL A 181 7.81 15.62 17.77
N GLY A 182 7.82 16.80 18.40
CA GLY A 182 8.89 17.77 18.25
C GLY A 182 10.25 17.18 18.68
N ALA A 183 10.30 16.51 19.84
CA ALA A 183 11.49 15.82 20.31
C ALA A 183 11.91 14.67 19.39
N LEU A 184 10.95 13.88 18.87
CA LEU A 184 11.22 12.85 17.88
C LEU A 184 11.85 13.45 16.61
N LEU A 185 11.27 14.50 16.05
CA LEU A 185 11.77 15.16 14.84
C LEU A 185 13.14 15.77 15.04
N HIS A 186 13.47 16.24 16.27
CA HIS A 186 14.81 16.70 16.62
C HIS A 186 15.85 15.59 16.45
N ASN A 187 15.51 14.35 16.75
CA ASN A 187 16.35 13.17 16.61
C ASN A 187 16.42 12.60 15.17
N VAL A 188 15.72 13.22 14.21
CA VAL A 188 15.71 12.77 12.80
C VAL A 188 16.80 13.50 12.01
N PRO A 189 17.93 12.90 11.67
CA PRO A 189 19.03 13.60 10.98
C PRO A 189 18.69 13.95 9.53
N VAL A 190 17.83 13.15 8.89
CA VAL A 190 17.46 13.34 7.47
C VAL A 190 16.02 12.89 7.25
N LEU A 191 15.28 13.61 6.41
CA LEU A 191 13.96 13.24 5.90
C LEU A 191 14.09 12.73 4.48
N ASP A 192 13.97 11.42 4.30
CA ASP A 192 14.08 10.79 3.00
C ASP A 192 12.80 10.93 2.17
N GLY A 193 12.94 10.97 0.83
CA GLY A 193 11.84 11.16 -0.11
C GLY A 193 10.92 9.95 -0.31
N GLY A 194 11.11 8.86 0.44
CA GLY A 194 10.30 7.64 0.34
C GLY A 194 10.80 6.54 1.27
N GLY A 195 9.99 5.50 1.50
CA GLY A 195 10.33 4.34 2.34
C GLY A 195 11.63 3.67 1.90
N ARG A 196 11.78 3.42 0.59
CA ARG A 196 13.01 2.81 0.05
C ARG A 196 14.26 3.67 0.24
N ALA A 197 14.14 4.99 0.13
CA ALA A 197 15.25 5.88 0.40
C ALA A 197 15.64 5.86 1.89
N ALA A 198 14.66 5.85 2.79
CA ALA A 198 14.87 5.69 4.22
C ALA A 198 15.53 4.35 4.57
N THR A 199 15.09 3.26 3.93
CA THR A 199 15.75 1.95 4.04
C THR A 199 17.20 2.00 3.57
N THR A 200 17.49 2.65 2.44
CA THR A 200 18.86 2.83 1.94
C THR A 200 19.70 3.63 2.94
N THR A 201 19.15 4.72 3.48
CA THR A 201 19.84 5.54 4.49
C THR A 201 20.16 4.71 5.73
N PHE A 202 19.20 3.95 6.23
CA PHE A 202 19.42 3.09 7.40
C PHE A 202 20.34 1.89 7.06
N MET A 203 19.99 1.04 6.11
CA MET A 203 20.69 -0.24 5.89
C MET A 203 22.02 -0.10 5.18
N GLN A 204 22.13 0.75 4.15
CA GLN A 204 23.35 0.84 3.33
C GLN A 204 24.28 1.94 3.80
N ARG A 205 23.76 3.15 4.13
CA ARG A 205 24.57 4.26 4.59
C ARG A 205 24.90 4.19 6.08
N GLN A 206 24.26 3.26 6.80
CA GLN A 206 24.45 3.04 8.24
C GLN A 206 24.18 4.30 9.10
N ILE A 207 23.22 5.14 8.68
CA ILE A 207 22.79 6.33 9.41
C ILE A 207 21.54 5.98 10.23
N GLY A 208 21.48 6.48 11.48
CA GLY A 208 20.37 6.26 12.41
C GLY A 208 20.51 4.99 13.24
N ASP A 209 19.91 5.02 14.42
CA ASP A 209 19.80 3.90 15.36
C ASP A 209 18.49 3.13 15.18
N ALA A 210 17.45 3.83 14.74
CA ALA A 210 16.12 3.29 14.45
C ALA A 210 15.59 3.75 13.08
N LEU A 211 14.76 2.90 12.44
CA LEU A 211 13.99 3.23 11.26
C LEU A 211 12.51 2.95 11.53
N LEU A 212 11.65 3.93 11.31
CA LEU A 212 10.19 3.78 11.38
C LEU A 212 9.67 3.34 10.01
N THR A 213 8.97 2.21 9.99
CA THR A 213 8.42 1.66 8.73
C THR A 213 7.24 0.72 8.99
N PHE A 214 6.60 0.24 7.92
CA PHE A 214 5.54 -0.75 8.04
C PHE A 214 6.07 -2.16 8.34
N GLU A 215 5.24 -2.97 9.02
CA GLU A 215 5.54 -4.36 9.35
C GLU A 215 5.93 -5.19 8.12
N ASN A 216 5.18 -5.07 7.01
CA ASN A 216 5.49 -5.76 5.77
C ASN A 216 6.78 -5.25 5.09
N GLU A 217 7.11 -3.96 5.24
CA GLU A 217 8.41 -3.43 4.75
C GLU A 217 9.58 -4.00 5.55
N ALA A 218 9.44 -4.19 6.86
CA ALA A 218 10.47 -4.83 7.67
C ALA A 218 10.85 -6.22 7.14
N GLU A 219 9.87 -7.01 6.72
CA GLU A 219 10.13 -8.32 6.09
C GLU A 219 10.78 -8.18 4.71
N MET A 220 10.35 -7.24 3.89
CA MET A 220 11.00 -6.98 2.59
C MET A 220 12.48 -6.60 2.77
N ILE A 221 12.78 -5.77 3.77
CA ILE A 221 14.16 -5.40 4.13
C ILE A 221 14.94 -6.66 4.56
N ALA A 222 14.31 -7.54 5.36
CA ALA A 222 14.95 -8.79 5.80
C ALA A 222 15.24 -9.74 4.63
N ARG A 223 14.38 -9.78 3.61
CA ARG A 223 14.62 -10.56 2.38
C ARG A 223 15.74 -9.96 1.53
N GLU A 224 15.82 -8.63 1.43
CA GLU A 224 16.81 -7.93 0.60
C GLU A 224 18.21 -7.93 1.25
N PHE A 225 18.32 -7.63 2.54
CA PHE A 225 19.58 -7.42 3.25
C PHE A 225 20.04 -8.61 4.10
N GLY A 226 19.18 -9.60 4.27
CA GLY A 226 19.42 -10.78 5.10
C GLY A 226 18.76 -10.71 6.47
N ARG A 227 18.15 -11.82 6.87
CA ARG A 227 17.60 -11.98 8.22
C ARG A 227 18.72 -11.86 9.27
N GLY A 228 18.46 -11.14 10.36
CA GLY A 228 19.43 -10.95 11.43
C GLY A 228 20.40 -9.79 11.22
N GLN A 229 20.20 -8.94 10.21
CA GLN A 229 20.97 -7.69 10.06
C GLN A 229 20.42 -6.54 10.93
N PHE A 230 19.23 -6.70 11.45
CA PHE A 230 18.53 -5.77 12.33
C PHE A 230 17.51 -6.52 13.18
N ASP A 231 16.97 -5.85 14.19
CA ASP A 231 15.87 -6.37 15.02
C ASP A 231 14.62 -5.53 14.78
N VAL A 232 13.44 -6.17 14.87
CA VAL A 232 12.14 -5.51 14.75
C VAL A 232 11.50 -5.38 16.12
N ILE A 233 11.20 -4.17 16.51
CA ILE A 233 10.49 -3.85 17.76
C ILE A 233 9.04 -3.52 17.43
N TYR A 234 8.14 -4.27 18.03
CA TYR A 234 6.71 -4.00 18.01
C TYR A 234 6.37 -3.11 19.20
N PRO A 235 5.97 -1.86 18.97
CA PRO A 235 5.72 -0.92 20.06
C PRO A 235 4.47 -1.29 20.85
N SER A 236 4.34 -0.78 22.07
CA SER A 236 3.19 -1.04 22.95
C SER A 236 1.85 -0.57 22.36
N LEU A 237 1.90 0.43 21.49
CA LEU A 237 0.76 0.99 20.73
C LEU A 237 1.23 1.42 19.35
N SER A 238 0.48 1.09 18.32
CA SER A 238 0.79 1.50 16.95
C SER A 238 -0.46 1.97 16.20
N ILE A 239 -0.24 2.54 15.01
CA ILE A 239 -1.33 2.92 14.09
C ILE A 239 -1.59 1.78 13.11
N ARG A 240 -2.87 1.49 12.85
CA ARG A 240 -3.28 0.59 11.79
C ARG A 240 -3.11 1.28 10.44
N ALA A 241 -2.26 0.73 9.60
CA ALA A 241 -2.12 1.16 8.22
C ALA A 241 -3.17 0.44 7.35
N GLU A 242 -3.90 1.22 6.58
CA GLU A 242 -5.08 0.80 5.84
C GLU A 242 -4.94 1.15 4.36
N PRO A 243 -4.20 0.33 3.57
CA PRO A 243 -4.01 0.59 2.15
C PRO A 243 -5.27 0.22 1.36
N PRO A 244 -5.98 1.21 0.80
CA PRO A 244 -7.21 1.00 0.08
C PRO A 244 -6.99 0.63 -1.38
N VAL A 245 -8.02 0.00 -1.98
CA VAL A 245 -8.09 -0.30 -3.40
C VAL A 245 -9.34 0.29 -4.03
N ALA A 246 -9.27 0.66 -5.31
CA ALA A 246 -10.45 1.15 -6.05
C ALA A 246 -10.37 0.84 -7.55
N VAL A 247 -11.53 0.72 -8.17
CA VAL A 247 -11.67 0.74 -9.63
C VAL A 247 -11.63 2.18 -10.10
N VAL A 248 -10.95 2.44 -11.21
CA VAL A 248 -10.92 3.78 -11.84
C VAL A 248 -12.05 3.84 -12.88
N ASP A 249 -13.24 4.26 -12.44
CA ASP A 249 -14.49 4.12 -13.17
C ASP A 249 -14.45 4.66 -14.60
N LYS A 250 -13.98 5.89 -14.81
CA LYS A 250 -13.92 6.47 -16.16
C LYS A 250 -12.98 5.72 -17.11
N VAL A 251 -11.92 5.13 -16.58
CA VAL A 251 -10.96 4.35 -17.38
C VAL A 251 -11.59 3.01 -17.79
N VAL A 252 -12.13 2.26 -16.83
CA VAL A 252 -12.71 0.94 -17.14
C VAL A 252 -13.93 1.03 -18.02
N ASP A 253 -14.72 2.10 -17.92
CA ASP A 253 -15.87 2.33 -18.82
C ASP A 253 -15.40 2.63 -20.25
N LYS A 254 -14.40 3.49 -20.42
CA LYS A 254 -13.78 3.80 -21.71
C LYS A 254 -13.15 2.56 -22.35
N LYS A 255 -12.47 1.72 -21.56
CA LYS A 255 -11.78 0.50 -22.03
C LYS A 255 -12.68 -0.73 -22.17
N GLY A 256 -13.88 -0.71 -21.57
CA GLY A 256 -14.74 -1.89 -21.49
C GLY A 256 -14.22 -2.99 -20.55
N THR A 257 -13.35 -2.65 -19.59
CA THR A 257 -12.68 -3.58 -18.67
C THR A 257 -13.34 -3.65 -17.29
N ARG A 258 -14.47 -2.96 -17.05
CA ARG A 258 -15.13 -2.83 -15.74
C ARG A 258 -15.31 -4.18 -15.02
N LYS A 259 -15.89 -5.16 -15.71
CA LYS A 259 -16.14 -6.46 -15.09
C LYS A 259 -14.84 -7.13 -14.63
N LEU A 260 -13.82 -7.12 -15.47
CA LEU A 260 -12.51 -7.70 -15.15
C LEU A 260 -11.84 -6.96 -13.97
N ALA A 261 -11.91 -5.63 -13.96
CA ALA A 261 -11.36 -4.81 -12.88
C ALA A 261 -12.07 -5.08 -11.53
N GLU A 262 -13.40 -5.20 -11.55
CA GLU A 262 -14.16 -5.56 -10.35
C GLU A 262 -13.85 -6.98 -9.86
N ASP A 263 -13.76 -7.96 -10.78
CA ASP A 263 -13.41 -9.34 -10.44
C ASP A 263 -11.98 -9.42 -9.87
N TYR A 264 -11.04 -8.64 -10.42
CA TYR A 264 -9.66 -8.54 -9.91
C TYR A 264 -9.63 -7.99 -8.48
N LEU A 265 -10.34 -6.91 -8.19
CA LEU A 265 -10.35 -6.38 -6.83
C LEU A 265 -11.11 -7.29 -5.86
N LYS A 266 -12.24 -7.89 -6.26
CA LYS A 266 -12.96 -8.86 -5.42
C LYS A 266 -12.13 -10.10 -5.09
N PHE A 267 -11.21 -10.49 -5.98
CA PHE A 267 -10.29 -11.61 -5.74
C PHE A 267 -9.41 -11.39 -4.51
N LEU A 268 -9.09 -10.13 -4.15
CA LEU A 268 -8.29 -9.78 -2.97
C LEU A 268 -8.89 -10.30 -1.64
N TRP A 269 -10.21 -10.54 -1.58
CA TRP A 269 -10.89 -11.10 -0.40
C TRP A 269 -11.07 -12.62 -0.46
N THR A 270 -10.57 -13.29 -1.50
CA THR A 270 -10.59 -14.76 -1.53
C THR A 270 -9.58 -15.33 -0.54
N PRO A 271 -9.83 -16.53 0.03
CA PRO A 271 -8.85 -17.17 0.92
C PRO A 271 -7.45 -17.29 0.31
N GLU A 272 -7.35 -17.62 -0.99
CA GLU A 272 -6.09 -17.70 -1.71
C GLU A 272 -5.33 -16.36 -1.70
N ALA A 273 -6.01 -15.25 -2.03
CA ALA A 273 -5.40 -13.92 -2.03
C ALA A 273 -5.02 -13.45 -0.61
N GLN A 274 -5.84 -13.79 0.39
CA GLN A 274 -5.56 -13.50 1.78
C GLN A 274 -4.36 -14.29 2.32
N GLU A 275 -4.15 -15.53 1.87
CA GLU A 275 -2.93 -16.27 2.17
C GLU A 275 -1.70 -15.64 1.51
N ILE A 276 -1.81 -15.19 0.24
CA ILE A 276 -0.73 -14.45 -0.42
C ILE A 276 -0.43 -13.14 0.34
N ALA A 277 -1.44 -12.44 0.84
CA ALA A 277 -1.25 -11.26 1.69
C ALA A 277 -0.46 -11.61 2.95
N ALA A 278 -0.84 -12.68 3.67
CA ALA A 278 -0.13 -13.13 4.85
C ALA A 278 1.32 -13.52 4.56
N HIS A 279 1.61 -14.20 3.44
CA HIS A 279 2.97 -14.53 3.02
C HIS A 279 3.84 -13.29 2.79
N ASN A 280 3.21 -12.17 2.41
CA ASN A 280 3.87 -10.87 2.22
C ASN A 280 3.78 -9.97 3.46
N PHE A 281 3.47 -10.54 4.63
CA PHE A 281 3.36 -9.83 5.91
C PHE A 281 2.34 -8.67 5.92
N LEU A 282 1.35 -8.76 5.03
CA LEU A 282 0.14 -7.97 5.10
C LEU A 282 -0.87 -8.71 5.98
N ARG A 283 -1.43 -8.05 6.98
CA ARG A 283 -2.40 -8.65 7.90
C ARG A 283 -3.72 -8.88 7.19
N PRO A 284 -4.12 -10.14 6.95
CA PRO A 284 -5.33 -10.45 6.20
C PRO A 284 -6.60 -10.05 6.97
N GLN A 285 -7.67 -9.72 6.24
CA GLN A 285 -8.99 -9.47 6.80
C GLN A 285 -9.74 -10.78 7.11
N ASP A 286 -9.44 -11.87 6.39
CA ASP A 286 -10.04 -13.18 6.65
C ASP A 286 -9.58 -13.73 8.01
N PRO A 287 -10.48 -13.92 8.99
CA PRO A 287 -10.12 -14.35 10.33
C PRO A 287 -9.55 -15.77 10.38
N THR A 288 -9.92 -16.64 9.43
CA THR A 288 -9.40 -18.01 9.33
C THR A 288 -7.96 -18.00 8.88
N VAL A 289 -7.67 -17.20 7.83
CA VAL A 289 -6.31 -17.02 7.35
C VAL A 289 -5.47 -16.30 8.41
N PHE A 290 -5.99 -15.22 9.01
CA PHE A 290 -5.26 -14.53 10.09
C PHE A 290 -4.88 -15.48 11.23
N LYS A 291 -5.80 -16.33 11.67
CA LYS A 291 -5.54 -17.35 12.72
C LYS A 291 -4.45 -18.35 12.30
N LYS A 292 -4.46 -18.79 11.03
CA LYS A 292 -3.43 -19.70 10.48
C LYS A 292 -2.03 -19.09 10.55
N TYR A 293 -1.92 -17.79 10.32
CA TYR A 293 -0.64 -17.05 10.31
C TYR A 293 -0.39 -16.24 11.59
N ALA A 294 -1.14 -16.46 12.66
CA ALA A 294 -1.06 -15.66 13.89
C ALA A 294 0.34 -15.61 14.51
N ALA A 295 1.15 -16.67 14.33
CA ALA A 295 2.51 -16.72 14.88
C ALA A 295 3.46 -15.66 14.25
N GLN A 296 3.17 -15.19 13.03
CA GLN A 296 3.99 -14.17 12.37
C GLN A 296 3.50 -12.73 12.62
N PHE A 297 2.31 -12.59 13.22
CA PHE A 297 1.68 -11.29 13.50
C PHE A 297 1.54 -11.07 15.01
N PRO A 298 2.56 -10.53 15.69
CA PRO A 298 2.44 -10.21 17.11
C PRO A 298 1.23 -9.34 17.41
N ALA A 299 0.59 -9.60 18.55
CA ALA A 299 -0.50 -8.76 19.01
C ALA A 299 0.03 -7.39 19.45
N VAL A 300 -0.45 -6.34 18.82
CA VAL A 300 -0.14 -4.96 19.14
C VAL A 300 -1.44 -4.20 19.34
N LYS A 301 -1.49 -3.32 20.34
CA LYS A 301 -2.62 -2.39 20.47
C LYS A 301 -2.57 -1.40 19.31
N LEU A 302 -3.70 -1.26 18.60
CA LEU A 302 -3.79 -0.40 17.43
C LEU A 302 -4.85 0.68 17.63
N PHE A 303 -4.65 1.79 16.97
CA PHE A 303 -5.67 2.82 16.72
C PHE A 303 -5.70 3.14 15.22
N THR A 304 -6.81 3.71 14.76
CA THR A 304 -6.97 4.18 13.38
C THR A 304 -6.84 5.69 13.30
N VAL A 305 -6.63 6.21 12.08
CA VAL A 305 -6.64 7.66 11.83
C VAL A 305 -8.01 8.25 12.15
N ASP A 306 -9.09 7.51 11.87
CA ASP A 306 -10.45 7.96 12.17
C ASP A 306 -10.70 8.12 13.68
N GLU A 307 -10.27 7.13 14.49
CA GLU A 307 -10.47 7.15 15.95
C GLU A 307 -9.73 8.28 16.65
N VAL A 308 -8.53 8.62 16.20
CA VAL A 308 -7.67 9.58 16.92
C VAL A 308 -7.70 10.95 16.29
N PHE A 309 -7.75 11.04 14.97
CA PHE A 309 -7.60 12.30 14.24
C PHE A 309 -8.91 12.79 13.59
N GLY A 310 -9.98 11.98 13.66
CA GLY A 310 -11.25 12.30 13.01
C GLY A 310 -11.19 12.19 11.48
N GLY A 311 -10.36 11.28 11.01
CA GLY A 311 -10.21 10.93 9.59
C GLY A 311 -9.04 11.61 8.88
N TRP A 312 -8.70 11.05 7.72
CA TRP A 312 -7.56 11.50 6.93
C TRP A 312 -7.67 12.93 6.42
N ARG A 313 -8.86 13.40 6.02
CA ARG A 313 -9.06 14.79 5.58
C ARG A 313 -8.67 15.79 6.67
N LYS A 314 -9.10 15.53 7.90
CA LYS A 314 -8.76 16.35 9.05
C LYS A 314 -7.28 16.25 9.42
N ALA A 315 -6.73 15.02 9.46
CA ALA A 315 -5.31 14.81 9.71
C ALA A 315 -4.44 15.53 8.67
N GLN A 316 -4.81 15.47 7.39
CA GLN A 316 -4.12 16.17 6.31
C GLN A 316 -4.14 17.69 6.50
N GLN A 317 -5.31 18.24 6.81
CA GLN A 317 -5.47 19.70 7.01
C GLN A 317 -4.70 20.21 8.22
N VAL A 318 -4.76 19.51 9.35
CA VAL A 318 -4.14 19.96 10.61
C VAL A 318 -2.62 19.75 10.59
N HIS A 319 -2.18 18.57 10.17
CA HIS A 319 -0.78 18.18 10.34
C HIS A 319 0.09 18.40 9.10
N PHE A 320 -0.44 18.21 7.89
CA PHE A 320 0.39 18.10 6.68
C PHE A 320 0.11 19.17 5.61
N ALA A 321 -0.91 20.01 5.77
CA ALA A 321 -1.10 21.19 4.92
C ALA A 321 0.09 22.15 5.06
N ASP A 322 0.24 23.08 4.11
CA ASP A 322 1.29 24.10 4.20
C ASP A 322 1.08 24.97 5.43
N GLY A 323 2.14 25.14 6.23
CA GLY A 323 2.07 25.79 7.54
C GLY A 323 1.39 24.96 8.64
N GLY A 324 1.03 23.69 8.36
CA GLY A 324 0.46 22.77 9.34
C GLY A 324 1.43 22.41 10.47
N VAL A 325 0.95 21.59 11.41
CA VAL A 325 1.71 21.27 12.65
C VAL A 325 3.08 20.67 12.34
N PHE A 326 3.20 19.82 11.32
CA PHE A 326 4.49 19.25 10.93
C PHE A 326 5.49 20.34 10.51
N ASP A 327 5.08 21.29 9.65
CA ASP A 327 5.96 22.39 9.21
C ASP A 327 6.41 23.25 10.39
N GLN A 328 5.51 23.55 11.33
CA GLN A 328 5.83 24.32 12.52
C GLN A 328 6.86 23.60 13.42
N LEU A 329 6.70 22.28 13.63
CA LEU A 329 7.64 21.49 14.44
C LEU A 329 8.99 21.36 13.77
N TYR A 330 9.00 21.17 12.45
CA TYR A 330 10.23 20.95 11.68
C TYR A 330 11.03 22.25 11.50
N ALA A 331 10.37 23.42 11.44
CA ALA A 331 11.04 24.72 11.37
C ALA A 331 11.82 25.09 12.66
N HIS A 332 11.51 24.46 13.78
CA HIS A 332 12.17 24.68 15.08
C HIS A 332 13.21 23.60 15.43
N LYS A 333 13.61 22.80 14.45
CA LYS A 333 14.58 21.71 14.59
C LYS A 333 16.03 22.18 14.72
#